data_92d7d6348b100d937f093d0d6c049eae
#
_entry.id   92d7d6348b100d937f093d0d6c049eae
#
_cell.length_a   1.000
_cell.length_b   1.000
_cell.length_c   1.000
_cell.angle_alpha   90.00
_cell.angle_beta   90.00
_cell.angle_gamma   90.00
#
_symmetry.space_group_name_H-M   'P 1'
#
loop_
_entity.id
_entity.type
_entity.pdbx_description
1 polymer ?
#
loop_
_entity_poly.entity_id
_entity_poly.type
_entity_poly.pdbx_seq_one_letter_code
_entity_poly.pdbx_strand_id
1 'polypeptide(L)'
;VVISVVKEDITYTVGIDDTVQLTARDFVNFLQDAKTSYRKSTLDYVKFDVSGKNVSSYAYGGLYRSYSSYSTGKLADSTDKFYYEPSRTQYDLADVAYHTTRWAEAGKTVYIPFTVYGTKNEEASGTMAITIAQTMNFIDVKPGDFFYEPVKWAVNNKITNGTSSTTFSPYKNCNRAEIVTFLWRAAGSPEPTVTRNPFTDVNSVRDA
;
A
#
# COMPACT_ATOMS: atom_id res chain seq x y z
N VAL A 1 10.21 -8.54 -24.57
CA VAL A 1 9.18 -8.02 -23.65
C VAL A 1 9.77 -6.79 -22.99
N VAL A 2 9.27 -5.61 -23.30
CA VAL A 2 9.67 -4.38 -22.60
C VAL A 2 8.86 -4.36 -21.28
N ILE A 3 9.52 -4.61 -20.17
CA ILE A 3 8.92 -4.43 -18.84
C ILE A 3 8.98 -2.92 -18.58
N SER A 4 7.86 -2.24 -18.73
CA SER A 4 7.73 -0.84 -18.30
C SER A 4 7.61 -0.83 -16.79
N VAL A 5 8.65 -0.40 -16.10
CA VAL A 5 8.59 -0.13 -14.66
C VAL A 5 7.86 1.21 -14.47
N VAL A 6 6.71 1.17 -13.82
CA VAL A 6 6.01 2.39 -13.42
C VAL A 6 6.80 3.01 -12.26
N LYS A 7 7.21 4.28 -12.42
CA LYS A 7 7.84 5.00 -11.31
C LYS A 7 6.78 5.30 -10.25
N GLU A 8 7.07 4.92 -9.02
CA GLU A 8 6.24 5.17 -7.85
C GLU A 8 6.81 6.37 -7.10
N ASP A 9 6.08 7.48 -7.10
CA ASP A 9 6.54 8.73 -6.47
C ASP A 9 6.02 8.87 -5.05
N ILE A 10 4.78 8.38 -4.78
CA ILE A 10 4.15 8.32 -3.47
C ILE A 10 3.57 6.91 -3.30
N THR A 11 3.78 6.29 -2.14
CA THR A 11 3.34 4.93 -1.88
C THR A 11 2.49 4.83 -0.62
N TYR A 12 1.39 4.07 -0.71
CA TYR A 12 0.53 3.72 0.42
C TYR A 12 0.29 2.22 0.47
N THR A 13 -0.05 1.73 1.65
CA THR A 13 -0.49 0.34 1.85
C THR A 13 -1.83 0.35 2.56
N VAL A 14 -2.77 -0.46 2.11
CA VAL A 14 -4.13 -0.55 2.65
C VAL A 14 -4.57 -2.00 2.72
N GLY A 15 -5.32 -2.39 3.74
CA GLY A 15 -5.90 -3.74 3.88
C GLY A 15 -7.04 -3.99 2.89
N ILE A 16 -7.61 -5.20 2.89
CA ILE A 16 -8.86 -5.53 2.19
C ILE A 16 -10.03 -5.03 3.03
N ASP A 17 -11.02 -4.42 2.40
CA ASP A 17 -12.18 -3.78 3.05
C ASP A 17 -11.74 -2.72 4.09
N ASP A 18 -10.71 -1.97 3.74
CA ASP A 18 -10.04 -1.02 4.63
C ASP A 18 -9.81 0.32 3.92
N THR A 19 -9.45 1.34 4.69
CA THR A 19 -9.29 2.71 4.20
C THR A 19 -7.91 3.24 4.57
N VAL A 20 -7.23 3.85 3.61
CA VAL A 20 -6.04 4.64 3.85
C VAL A 20 -6.32 6.11 3.54
N GLN A 21 -6.06 6.97 4.53
CA GLN A 21 -6.12 8.42 4.38
C GLN A 21 -4.85 8.91 3.69
N LEU A 22 -4.99 9.76 2.67
CA LEU A 22 -3.83 10.35 2.02
C LEU A 22 -3.20 11.43 2.93
N THR A 23 -1.89 11.53 2.88
CA THR A 23 -1.14 12.52 3.66
C THR A 23 -0.81 13.72 2.77
N ALA A 24 -1.43 14.87 3.03
CA ALA A 24 -1.20 16.09 2.24
C ALA A 24 0.29 16.48 2.17
N ARG A 25 1.07 16.16 3.21
CA ARG A 25 2.51 16.42 3.27
C ARG A 25 3.32 15.68 2.19
N ASP A 26 2.88 14.51 1.75
CA ASP A 26 3.57 13.74 0.69
C ASP A 26 3.53 14.50 -0.63
N PHE A 27 2.41 15.14 -0.95
CA PHE A 27 2.26 15.98 -2.14
C PHE A 27 3.01 17.31 -2.04
N VAL A 28 3.12 17.87 -0.83
CA VAL A 28 3.99 19.04 -0.55
C VAL A 28 5.45 18.69 -0.81
N ASN A 29 5.92 17.56 -0.27
CA ASN A 29 7.29 17.08 -0.47
C ASN A 29 7.55 16.79 -1.96
N PHE A 30 6.63 16.08 -2.64
CA PHE A 30 6.75 15.80 -4.07
C PHE A 30 6.88 17.09 -4.89
N LEU A 31 6.06 18.11 -4.63
CA LEU A 31 6.17 19.40 -5.33
C LEU A 31 7.53 20.08 -5.05
N GLN A 32 8.08 19.95 -3.85
CA GLN A 32 9.37 20.53 -3.49
C GLN A 32 10.54 19.82 -4.17
N ASP A 33 10.49 18.50 -4.25
CA ASP A 33 11.53 17.66 -4.87
C ASP A 33 11.55 17.79 -6.39
N ALA A 34 10.38 18.01 -7.01
CA ALA A 34 10.26 18.20 -8.45
C ALA A 34 10.77 19.57 -8.95
N LYS A 35 11.08 20.51 -8.05
CA LYS A 35 11.50 21.87 -8.42
C LYS A 35 12.98 21.98 -8.68
N THR A 36 13.28 22.52 -9.85
CA THR A 36 14.63 22.93 -10.26
C THR A 36 14.91 24.43 -10.00
N SER A 37 13.94 25.24 -9.52
CA SER A 37 14.08 26.68 -9.36
C SER A 37 13.92 27.16 -7.93
N TYR A 38 14.69 28.20 -7.56
CA TYR A 38 14.82 28.84 -6.25
C TYR A 38 13.54 29.50 -5.68
N ARG A 39 12.40 29.40 -6.33
CA ARG A 39 11.17 30.03 -5.83
C ARG A 39 10.42 29.07 -4.92
N LYS A 40 10.37 29.35 -3.64
CA LYS A 40 9.50 28.66 -2.68
C LYS A 40 8.03 28.92 -3.06
N SER A 41 7.41 27.96 -3.72
CA SER A 41 5.97 27.88 -3.90
C SER A 41 5.40 26.93 -2.86
N THR A 42 4.24 27.22 -2.33
CA THR A 42 3.47 26.29 -1.51
C THR A 42 2.54 25.49 -2.40
N LEU A 43 2.14 24.30 -1.96
CA LEU A 43 1.12 23.52 -2.64
C LEU A 43 -0.21 24.29 -2.61
N ASP A 44 -0.86 24.41 -3.76
CA ASP A 44 -2.22 24.97 -3.88
C ASP A 44 -3.23 23.83 -3.88
N TYR A 45 -3.20 22.98 -4.90
CA TYR A 45 -4.09 21.82 -4.98
C TYR A 45 -3.45 20.64 -5.74
N VAL A 46 -4.09 19.48 -5.60
CA VAL A 46 -3.77 18.25 -6.34
C VAL A 46 -4.97 17.85 -7.20
N LYS A 47 -4.70 17.30 -8.37
CA LYS A 47 -5.67 16.58 -9.19
C LYS A 47 -5.22 15.14 -9.35
N PHE A 48 -6.18 14.20 -9.29
CA PHE A 48 -5.93 12.78 -9.51
C PHE A 48 -6.59 12.34 -10.81
N ASP A 49 -5.87 11.59 -11.64
CA ASP A 49 -6.48 10.94 -12.80
C ASP A 49 -7.10 9.60 -12.36
N VAL A 50 -8.40 9.63 -12.11
CA VAL A 50 -9.21 8.47 -11.73
C VAL A 50 -9.97 7.85 -12.89
N SER A 51 -9.68 8.27 -14.13
CA SER A 51 -10.33 7.76 -15.35
C SER A 51 -9.91 6.33 -15.71
N GLY A 52 -8.80 5.85 -15.15
CA GLY A 52 -8.25 4.53 -15.42
C GLY A 52 -9.13 3.39 -14.89
N LYS A 53 -9.21 2.29 -15.66
CA LYS A 53 -9.98 1.09 -15.30
C LYS A 53 -9.62 0.48 -13.93
N ASN A 54 -8.42 0.74 -13.45
CA ASN A 54 -7.92 0.19 -12.17
C ASN A 54 -8.29 1.04 -10.95
N VAL A 55 -8.69 2.30 -11.13
CA VAL A 55 -8.99 3.24 -10.04
C VAL A 55 -10.47 3.26 -9.69
N SER A 56 -11.33 3.01 -10.66
CA SER A 56 -12.79 3.00 -10.50
C SER A 56 -13.39 1.59 -10.59
N SER A 57 -12.57 0.54 -10.61
CA SER A 57 -13.08 -0.81 -10.69
C SER A 57 -13.59 -1.24 -9.31
N TYR A 58 -14.82 -1.69 -9.27
CA TYR A 58 -15.44 -2.33 -8.08
C TYR A 58 -14.59 -3.50 -7.53
N ALA A 59 -13.62 -3.99 -8.29
CA ALA A 59 -12.77 -5.09 -7.89
C ALA A 59 -11.71 -4.71 -6.84
N TYR A 60 -11.12 -3.51 -6.92
CA TYR A 60 -9.99 -3.15 -6.04
C TYR A 60 -10.28 -2.04 -5.05
N GLY A 61 -11.21 -1.13 -5.35
CA GLY A 61 -11.53 0.01 -4.51
C GLY A 61 -11.69 1.31 -5.30
N GLY A 62 -11.67 2.44 -4.60
CA GLY A 62 -11.80 3.76 -5.20
C GLY A 62 -11.17 4.86 -4.38
N LEU A 63 -10.83 5.96 -5.05
CA LEU A 63 -10.43 7.20 -4.41
C LEU A 63 -11.69 8.03 -4.08
N TYR A 64 -11.80 8.48 -2.85
CA TYR A 64 -12.95 9.22 -2.34
C TYR A 64 -12.53 10.64 -1.96
N ARG A 65 -13.41 11.61 -2.23
CA ARG A 65 -13.28 13.01 -1.75
C ARG A 65 -13.26 13.09 -0.24
N SER A 66 -14.09 12.24 0.40
CA SER A 66 -14.10 11.92 1.82
C SER A 66 -14.77 10.57 1.98
N TYR A 67 -14.25 9.74 2.87
CA TYR A 67 -14.81 8.41 3.10
C TYR A 67 -15.18 8.24 4.58
N SER A 68 -16.46 8.04 4.85
CA SER A 68 -16.96 7.67 6.18
C SER A 68 -17.68 6.32 6.18
N SER A 69 -18.28 5.94 5.05
CA SER A 69 -18.91 4.64 4.81
C SER A 69 -19.25 4.48 3.33
N TYR A 70 -19.57 3.27 2.87
CA TYR A 70 -20.03 3.02 1.50
C TYR A 70 -21.25 3.85 1.08
N SER A 71 -22.15 4.16 2.04
CA SER A 71 -23.39 4.89 1.75
C SER A 71 -23.20 6.40 1.66
N THR A 72 -22.10 6.92 2.24
CA THR A 72 -21.86 8.37 2.36
C THR A 72 -20.59 8.83 1.65
N GLY A 73 -19.72 7.90 1.29
CA GLY A 73 -18.49 8.19 0.54
C GLY A 73 -18.82 8.70 -0.88
N LYS A 74 -18.19 9.80 -1.28
CA LYS A 74 -18.28 10.33 -2.64
C LYS A 74 -17.00 10.07 -3.37
N LEU A 75 -17.06 9.29 -4.45
CA LEU A 75 -15.92 9.03 -5.33
C LEU A 75 -15.35 10.34 -5.88
N ALA A 76 -14.05 10.41 -5.95
CA ALA A 76 -13.34 11.48 -6.63
C ALA A 76 -13.57 11.39 -8.14
N ASP A 77 -13.50 12.55 -8.80
CA ASP A 77 -13.56 12.70 -10.25
C ASP A 77 -12.26 13.33 -10.75
N SER A 78 -11.84 13.02 -11.97
CA SER A 78 -10.59 13.55 -12.55
C SER A 78 -10.61 15.08 -12.74
N THR A 79 -11.78 15.71 -12.65
CA THR A 79 -11.93 17.18 -12.68
C THR A 79 -11.81 17.83 -11.31
N ASP A 80 -11.89 17.06 -10.23
CA ASP A 80 -11.83 17.58 -8.88
C ASP A 80 -10.47 18.20 -8.57
N LYS A 81 -10.51 19.28 -7.77
CA LYS A 81 -9.33 19.93 -7.19
C LYS A 81 -9.36 19.73 -5.68
N PHE A 82 -8.30 19.18 -5.13
CA PHE A 82 -8.14 18.94 -3.70
C PHE A 82 -7.11 19.91 -3.15
N TYR A 83 -7.55 20.88 -2.38
CA TYR A 83 -6.75 22.01 -1.91
C TYR A 83 -5.98 21.67 -0.63
N TYR A 84 -4.78 22.20 -0.50
CA TYR A 84 -3.94 22.05 0.70
C TYR A 84 -4.48 22.90 1.85
N GLU A 85 -4.96 24.11 1.54
CA GLU A 85 -5.62 25.03 2.47
C GLU A 85 -6.98 25.45 1.88
N PRO A 86 -8.03 24.60 1.99
CA PRO A 86 -9.28 24.81 1.30
C PRO A 86 -10.10 25.96 1.91
N SER A 87 -10.85 26.66 1.07
CA SER A 87 -11.99 27.47 1.49
C SER A 87 -13.21 26.58 1.75
N ARG A 88 -14.29 27.14 2.34
CA ARG A 88 -15.51 26.39 2.73
C ARG A 88 -16.19 25.57 1.60
N THR A 89 -15.98 25.93 0.35
CA THR A 89 -16.63 25.32 -0.82
C THR A 89 -15.68 24.41 -1.62
N GLN A 90 -14.43 24.27 -1.18
CA GLN A 90 -13.40 23.47 -1.84
C GLN A 90 -13.22 22.13 -1.14
N TYR A 91 -12.76 21.13 -1.89
CA TYR A 91 -12.41 19.84 -1.30
C TYR A 91 -11.05 19.93 -0.61
N ASP A 92 -10.99 19.42 0.62
CA ASP A 92 -9.75 19.33 1.37
C ASP A 92 -8.93 18.13 0.93
N LEU A 93 -7.65 18.35 0.64
CA LEU A 93 -6.72 17.26 0.35
C LEU A 93 -6.55 16.31 1.55
N ALA A 94 -6.68 16.82 2.78
CA ALA A 94 -6.60 16.02 3.99
C ALA A 94 -7.78 15.05 4.18
N ASP A 95 -8.90 15.28 3.48
CA ASP A 95 -10.08 14.40 3.54
C ASP A 95 -10.03 13.27 2.51
N VAL A 96 -9.07 13.33 1.56
CA VAL A 96 -8.99 12.32 0.49
C VAL A 96 -8.52 10.99 1.02
N ALA A 97 -9.27 9.95 0.72
CA ALA A 97 -8.96 8.58 1.15
C ALA A 97 -9.13 7.58 0.00
N TYR A 98 -8.33 6.52 0.02
CA TYR A 98 -8.57 5.36 -0.81
C TYR A 98 -9.17 4.24 0.03
N HIS A 99 -10.33 3.72 -0.39
CA HIS A 99 -10.98 2.58 0.26
C HIS A 99 -10.99 1.38 -0.67
N THR A 100 -10.53 0.24 -0.17
CA THR A 100 -10.56 -1.03 -0.88
C THR A 100 -11.89 -1.74 -0.67
N THR A 101 -12.34 -2.48 -1.67
CA THR A 101 -13.51 -3.35 -1.52
C THR A 101 -13.14 -4.64 -0.79
N ARG A 102 -14.15 -5.33 -0.23
CA ARG A 102 -13.99 -6.70 0.30
C ARG A 102 -13.59 -7.75 -0.74
N TRP A 103 -13.67 -7.40 -2.03
CA TRP A 103 -13.28 -8.25 -3.15
C TRP A 103 -11.87 -7.94 -3.66
N ALA A 104 -11.18 -6.99 -3.03
CA ALA A 104 -9.85 -6.59 -3.42
C ALA A 104 -8.85 -7.75 -3.22
N GLU A 105 -7.93 -7.90 -4.17
CA GLU A 105 -6.92 -8.95 -4.14
C GLU A 105 -5.64 -8.48 -3.46
N ALA A 106 -5.21 -9.19 -2.42
CA ALA A 106 -3.94 -8.92 -1.76
C ALA A 106 -2.75 -9.06 -2.71
N GLY A 107 -1.77 -8.17 -2.54
CA GLY A 107 -0.56 -8.12 -3.37
C GLY A 107 -0.73 -7.40 -4.70
N LYS A 108 -1.92 -6.89 -4.99
CA LYS A 108 -2.13 -5.98 -6.14
C LYS A 108 -1.76 -4.56 -5.78
N THR A 109 -1.27 -3.82 -6.76
CA THR A 109 -1.00 -2.39 -6.64
C THR A 109 -1.86 -1.63 -7.63
N VAL A 110 -2.53 -0.60 -7.13
CA VAL A 110 -3.30 0.36 -7.93
C VAL A 110 -2.44 1.59 -8.14
N TYR A 111 -2.29 2.01 -9.39
CA TYR A 111 -1.51 3.18 -9.79
C TYR A 111 -2.46 4.33 -10.15
N ILE A 112 -2.33 5.44 -9.46
CA ILE A 112 -3.15 6.65 -9.67
C ILE A 112 -2.23 7.79 -10.07
N PRO A 113 -2.25 8.21 -11.34
CA PRO A 113 -1.53 9.40 -11.76
C PRO A 113 -2.10 10.65 -11.05
N PHE A 114 -1.22 11.56 -10.68
CA PHE A 114 -1.63 12.83 -10.08
C PHE A 114 -0.79 13.99 -10.63
N THR A 115 -1.32 15.18 -10.48
CA THR A 115 -0.61 16.43 -10.76
C THR A 115 -0.79 17.39 -9.59
N VAL A 116 0.33 17.87 -9.05
CA VAL A 116 0.37 18.91 -8.01
C VAL A 116 0.51 20.28 -8.66
N TYR A 117 -0.18 21.26 -8.11
CA TYR A 117 -0.15 22.65 -8.56
C TYR A 117 0.31 23.54 -7.40
N GLY A 118 1.29 24.39 -7.67
CA GLY A 118 1.80 25.37 -6.73
C GLY A 118 1.10 26.72 -6.86
N THR A 119 1.15 27.52 -5.80
CA THR A 119 0.53 28.86 -5.73
C THR A 119 1.13 29.89 -6.71
N LYS A 120 2.21 29.55 -7.40
CA LYS A 120 2.89 30.40 -8.40
C LYS A 120 2.85 29.79 -9.81
N ASN A 121 1.80 29.01 -10.10
CA ASN A 121 1.57 28.30 -11.37
C ASN A 121 2.64 27.24 -11.72
N GLU A 122 3.32 26.70 -10.72
CA GLU A 122 4.14 25.52 -10.94
C GLU A 122 3.26 24.27 -10.98
N GLU A 123 3.65 23.31 -11.78
CA GLU A 123 3.03 21.99 -11.84
C GLU A 123 4.08 20.88 -11.89
N ALA A 124 3.76 19.74 -11.32
CA ALA A 124 4.53 18.52 -11.45
C ALA A 124 3.59 17.32 -11.42
N SER A 125 3.85 16.34 -12.29
CA SER A 125 3.05 15.11 -12.36
C SER A 125 3.85 13.92 -11.85
N GLY A 126 3.16 13.03 -11.15
CA GLY A 126 3.71 11.80 -10.59
C GLY A 126 2.70 10.67 -10.57
N THR A 127 3.09 9.55 -10.00
CA THR A 127 2.23 8.37 -9.82
C THR A 127 2.22 7.96 -8.37
N MET A 128 1.02 7.84 -7.82
CA MET A 128 0.75 7.28 -6.51
C MET A 128 0.47 5.78 -6.66
N ALA A 129 1.19 4.95 -5.89
CA ALA A 129 1.00 3.50 -5.83
C ALA A 129 0.34 3.11 -4.52
N ILE A 130 -0.79 2.40 -4.59
CA ILE A 130 -1.51 1.89 -3.43
C ILE A 130 -1.48 0.37 -3.47
N THR A 131 -0.70 -0.24 -2.59
CA THR A 131 -0.57 -1.69 -2.49
C THR A 131 -1.61 -2.24 -1.54
N ILE A 132 -2.39 -3.23 -2.00
CA ILE A 132 -3.39 -3.92 -1.21
C ILE A 132 -2.69 -5.00 -0.40
N ALA A 133 -2.61 -4.79 0.90
CA ALA A 133 -2.00 -5.73 1.84
C ALA A 133 -2.92 -6.93 2.10
N GLN A 134 -2.31 -8.05 2.41
CA GLN A 134 -3.07 -9.20 2.90
C GLN A 134 -3.73 -8.85 4.23
N THR A 135 -5.04 -9.11 4.36
CA THR A 135 -5.74 -8.93 5.63
C THR A 135 -5.27 -10.02 6.59
N MET A 136 -4.82 -9.61 7.76
CA MET A 136 -4.46 -10.54 8.82
C MET A 136 -5.73 -10.97 9.57
N ASN A 137 -6.16 -12.22 9.36
CA ASN A 137 -7.38 -12.77 9.96
C ASN A 137 -7.11 -13.64 11.18
N PHE A 138 -6.01 -13.41 11.90
CA PHE A 138 -5.66 -14.21 13.05
C PHE A 138 -6.47 -13.79 14.29
N ILE A 139 -7.28 -14.71 14.80
CA ILE A 139 -8.13 -14.46 15.97
C ILE A 139 -7.32 -14.36 17.28
N ASP A 140 -6.09 -14.85 17.26
CA ASP A 140 -5.13 -14.87 18.36
C ASP A 140 -4.05 -13.78 18.29
N VAL A 141 -4.21 -12.81 17.36
CA VAL A 141 -3.38 -11.61 17.22
C VAL A 141 -4.29 -10.40 17.18
N LYS A 142 -4.28 -9.59 18.24
CA LYS A 142 -5.20 -8.46 18.39
C LYS A 142 -4.48 -7.13 18.30
N PRO A 143 -5.15 -6.07 17.83
CA PRO A 143 -4.66 -4.71 17.99
C PRO A 143 -4.35 -4.43 19.47
N GLY A 144 -3.13 -3.97 19.78
CA GLY A 144 -2.65 -3.76 21.16
C GLY A 144 -1.70 -4.84 21.67
N ASP A 145 -1.62 -6.01 21.05
CA ASP A 145 -0.56 -6.98 21.33
C ASP A 145 0.79 -6.42 20.87
N PHE A 146 1.86 -6.61 21.65
CA PHE A 146 3.19 -6.09 21.30
C PHE A 146 3.75 -6.70 20.00
N PHE A 147 3.25 -7.85 19.60
CA PHE A 147 3.62 -8.54 18.34
C PHE A 147 2.65 -8.26 17.19
N TYR A 148 1.59 -7.46 17.37
CA TYR A 148 0.60 -7.19 16.32
C TYR A 148 1.23 -6.61 15.05
N GLU A 149 1.97 -5.50 15.17
CA GLU A 149 2.62 -4.87 14.02
C GLU A 149 3.73 -5.73 13.39
N PRO A 150 4.61 -6.40 14.16
CA PRO A 150 5.54 -7.39 13.62
C PRO A 150 4.88 -8.53 12.84
N VAL A 151 3.79 -9.10 13.35
CA VAL A 151 3.05 -10.18 12.66
C VAL A 151 2.40 -9.65 11.39
N LYS A 152 1.73 -8.51 11.45
CA LYS A 152 1.13 -7.84 10.28
C LYS A 152 2.18 -7.58 9.20
N TRP A 153 3.35 -7.06 9.58
CA TRP A 153 4.46 -6.86 8.67
C TRP A 153 4.94 -8.17 8.03
N ALA A 154 5.11 -9.23 8.81
CA ALA A 154 5.57 -10.52 8.33
C ALA A 154 4.58 -11.18 7.34
N VAL A 155 3.26 -11.04 7.60
CA VAL A 155 2.20 -11.49 6.68
C VAL A 155 2.24 -10.70 5.39
N ASN A 156 2.30 -9.36 5.46
CA ASN A 156 2.33 -8.49 4.29
C ASN A 156 3.56 -8.73 3.40
N ASN A 157 4.70 -9.09 4.01
CA ASN A 157 5.93 -9.45 3.29
C ASN A 157 5.99 -10.93 2.91
N LYS A 158 4.90 -11.70 3.06
CA LYS A 158 4.82 -13.13 2.72
C LYS A 158 5.84 -14.01 3.44
N ILE A 159 6.32 -13.57 4.60
CA ILE A 159 7.26 -14.31 5.44
C ILE A 159 6.55 -15.45 6.16
N THR A 160 5.31 -15.20 6.62
CA THR A 160 4.47 -16.17 7.32
C THR A 160 3.02 -16.11 6.83
N ASN A 161 2.32 -17.25 6.90
CA ASN A 161 0.88 -17.36 6.68
C ASN A 161 0.15 -17.81 7.97
N GLY A 162 0.84 -17.80 9.13
CA GLY A 162 0.33 -18.35 10.39
C GLY A 162 0.46 -19.86 10.47
N THR A 163 -0.10 -20.44 11.51
CA THR A 163 -0.18 -21.89 11.73
C THR A 163 -1.47 -22.50 11.16
N SER A 164 -2.46 -21.65 10.88
CA SER A 164 -3.67 -21.95 10.11
C SER A 164 -4.16 -20.69 9.40
N SER A 165 -5.26 -20.78 8.66
CA SER A 165 -5.90 -19.61 8.01
C SER A 165 -6.41 -18.56 9.02
N THR A 166 -6.59 -18.92 10.27
CA THR A 166 -7.16 -18.06 11.32
C THR A 166 -6.33 -17.97 12.60
N THR A 167 -5.17 -18.62 12.67
CA THR A 167 -4.29 -18.59 13.84
C THR A 167 -2.84 -18.39 13.46
N PHE A 168 -2.16 -17.53 14.19
CA PHE A 168 -0.71 -17.32 14.12
C PHE A 168 0.05 -18.19 15.12
N SER A 169 -0.55 -18.44 16.29
CA SER A 169 0.03 -19.14 17.45
C SER A 169 1.26 -18.43 18.03
N PRO A 170 1.12 -17.18 18.51
CA PRO A 170 2.25 -16.30 18.86
C PRO A 170 3.17 -16.86 19.96
N TYR A 171 2.66 -17.77 20.78
CA TYR A 171 3.42 -18.41 21.88
C TYR A 171 3.92 -19.80 21.57
N LYS A 172 3.71 -20.30 20.33
CA LYS A 172 4.24 -21.60 19.89
C LYS A 172 5.74 -21.48 19.61
N ASN A 173 6.51 -22.47 20.07
CA ASN A 173 7.92 -22.56 19.77
C ASN A 173 8.13 -22.83 18.26
N CYS A 174 9.02 -22.08 17.62
CA CYS A 174 9.46 -22.35 16.27
C CYS A 174 10.49 -23.49 16.24
N ASN A 175 10.35 -24.39 15.27
CA ASN A 175 11.40 -25.36 14.98
C ASN A 175 12.46 -24.74 14.03
N ARG A 176 13.57 -25.45 13.85
CA ARG A 176 14.69 -24.96 13.02
C ARG A 176 14.29 -24.73 11.56
N ALA A 177 13.44 -25.61 11.02
CA ALA A 177 12.97 -25.49 9.63
C ALA A 177 12.10 -24.25 9.45
N GLU A 178 11.17 -23.96 10.37
CA GLU A 178 10.35 -22.74 10.36
C GLU A 178 11.22 -21.48 10.40
N ILE A 179 12.22 -21.44 11.29
CA ILE A 179 13.13 -20.27 11.40
C ILE A 179 13.91 -20.05 10.09
N VAL A 180 14.49 -21.10 9.51
CA VAL A 180 15.24 -20.99 8.25
C VAL A 180 14.33 -20.55 7.10
N THR A 181 13.09 -21.08 7.05
CA THR A 181 12.08 -20.68 6.05
C THR A 181 11.73 -19.20 6.17
N PHE A 182 11.51 -18.70 7.39
CA PHE A 182 11.23 -17.27 7.60
C PHE A 182 12.39 -16.37 7.16
N LEU A 183 13.61 -16.74 7.49
CA LEU A 183 14.81 -15.99 7.08
C LEU A 183 14.97 -15.99 5.56
N TRP A 184 14.78 -17.14 4.92
CA TRP A 184 14.84 -17.26 3.46
C TRP A 184 13.79 -16.39 2.76
N ARG A 185 12.54 -16.43 3.22
CA ARG A 185 11.47 -15.57 2.69
C ARG A 185 11.76 -14.08 2.94
N ALA A 186 12.25 -13.72 4.13
CA ALA A 186 12.62 -12.34 4.46
C ALA A 186 13.77 -11.81 3.59
N ALA A 187 14.64 -12.71 3.10
CA ALA A 187 15.71 -12.37 2.15
C ALA A 187 15.24 -12.33 0.67
N GLY A 188 13.92 -12.43 0.41
CA GLY A 188 13.38 -12.42 -0.95
C GLY A 188 13.43 -13.78 -1.66
N SER A 189 13.53 -14.87 -0.91
CA SER A 189 13.55 -16.25 -1.44
C SER A 189 14.64 -16.50 -2.47
N PRO A 190 15.92 -16.18 -2.18
CA PRO A 190 17.00 -16.32 -3.15
C PRO A 190 17.18 -17.79 -3.57
N GLU A 191 17.55 -18.00 -4.84
CA GLU A 191 17.88 -19.33 -5.34
C GLU A 191 19.14 -19.89 -4.63
N PRO A 192 19.13 -21.17 -4.22
CA PRO A 192 20.27 -21.77 -3.57
C PRO A 192 21.46 -21.92 -4.53
N THR A 193 22.65 -21.54 -4.09
CA THR A 193 23.90 -21.70 -4.86
C THR A 193 24.52 -23.09 -4.71
N VAL A 194 24.07 -23.89 -3.74
CA VAL A 194 24.53 -25.26 -3.49
C VAL A 194 23.51 -26.27 -4.02
N THR A 195 23.99 -27.20 -4.82
CA THR A 195 23.14 -28.26 -5.45
C THR A 195 23.07 -29.54 -4.61
N ARG A 196 23.91 -29.68 -3.58
CA ARG A 196 23.95 -30.86 -2.71
C ARG A 196 23.54 -30.53 -1.30
N ASN A 197 22.50 -31.20 -0.81
CA ASN A 197 22.10 -31.13 0.59
C ASN A 197 23.10 -31.92 1.46
N PRO A 198 23.83 -31.27 2.41
CA PRO A 198 24.77 -31.96 3.30
C PRO A 198 24.09 -32.64 4.49
N PHE A 199 22.79 -32.40 4.72
CA PHE A 199 22.05 -32.88 5.88
C PHE A 199 21.29 -34.18 5.55
N THR A 200 21.34 -35.16 6.44
CA THR A 200 20.70 -36.45 6.26
C THR A 200 19.23 -36.47 6.70
N ASP A 201 18.83 -35.51 7.49
CA ASP A 201 17.50 -35.35 8.08
C ASP A 201 16.60 -34.33 7.33
N VAL A 202 17.13 -33.73 6.26
CA VAL A 202 16.37 -32.84 5.36
C VAL A 202 16.15 -33.56 4.03
N ASN A 203 14.94 -34.06 3.82
CA ASN A 203 14.57 -34.75 2.57
C ASN A 203 13.92 -33.75 1.61
N SER A 204 14.37 -33.79 0.34
CA SER A 204 13.94 -32.91 -0.75
C SER A 204 12.46 -33.06 -1.19
N VAL A 205 11.67 -33.89 -0.52
CA VAL A 205 10.32 -34.29 -0.96
C VAL A 205 9.22 -33.82 0.00
N ARG A 206 9.51 -33.10 1.09
CA ARG A 206 8.50 -32.80 2.12
C ARG A 206 7.89 -31.40 2.11
N ASP A 207 8.41 -30.47 1.30
CA ASP A 207 7.99 -29.07 1.41
C ASP A 207 7.76 -28.44 0.03
N ALA A 208 6.77 -28.95 -0.68
CA ALA A 208 6.16 -28.27 -1.81
C ALA A 208 4.82 -27.66 -1.40
#